data_b0b2479a4288e7472d52f3ed255c37ef
#
_entry.id   b0b2479a4288e7472d52f3ed255c37ef
#
_cell.length_a   1.000
_cell.length_b   1.000
_cell.length_c   1.000
_cell.angle_alpha   90.00
_cell.angle_beta   90.00
_cell.angle_gamma   90.00
#
_symmetry.space_group_name_H-M   'P 1'
#
loop_
_entity.id
_entity.type
_entity.pdbx_description
1 polymer ?
#
loop_
_entity_poly.entity_id
_entity_poly.type
_entity_poly.pdbx_seq_one_letter_code
_entity_poly.pdbx_strand_id
1 'polypeptide(L)'
;MKIETWSAERLSPYARELKKHEKALPKMVAALQQWGFRIPILVSSAGEIIDGKLRYLAAVQLGMQEIPVVVADDLTPTQIRTFRLLVNRSATWADWNDESLRIEMAELRLALADLSVTGFDDRELDAILLDAVASGEKDPDSVPEFREPPVCQVGQVWQLGMHRLMCGDSTQPPDVATLMAGEHADMVWTDPPYNVDYSSRAGKIKNDKMSPAEFDQFLRRLMVSACDVLVDGGAIYVAHSEAGDGMAFRSAFQNVGFKLSCCLIWKKNQLVMGRGDYHWQHEPILYGWKPTGKHVWYGDRKQRSFFEHFAGSVVQKVSENVWQVASGDSILRISGKDLVVEDLASSILSEPKPKKSELHPTMKPVALVERMLANSSPRGGLVVDLCGGSGTTLIAAERLARRCNMMEYDPRYADVIIRRWQEQTGKVAVLAGSRISYPQEVEHGAE
;
A
#
# COMPACT_ATOMS: atom_id res chain seq x y z
N MET A 1 -12.95 43.87 1.08
CA MET A 1 -12.91 43.00 2.25
C MET A 1 -11.55 43.14 2.93
N LYS A 2 -11.53 43.29 4.25
CA LYS A 2 -10.31 43.40 5.07
C LYS A 2 -10.25 42.21 6.01
N ILE A 3 -9.06 41.65 6.19
CA ILE A 3 -8.85 40.62 7.21
C ILE A 3 -8.57 41.30 8.55
N GLU A 4 -9.33 40.95 9.54
CA GLU A 4 -9.19 41.42 10.91
C GLU A 4 -8.81 40.22 11.82
N THR A 5 -8.24 40.52 12.99
CA THR A 5 -7.95 39.51 14.00
C THR A 5 -8.89 39.73 15.18
N TRP A 6 -9.69 38.74 15.51
CA TRP A 6 -10.66 38.80 16.60
C TRP A 6 -10.37 37.76 17.68
N SER A 7 -10.72 38.09 18.92
CA SER A 7 -10.70 37.10 20.01
C SER A 7 -11.64 35.95 19.68
N ALA A 8 -11.21 34.74 19.96
CA ALA A 8 -12.04 33.53 19.78
C ALA A 8 -13.35 33.60 20.55
N GLU A 9 -13.38 34.29 21.71
CA GLU A 9 -14.56 34.47 22.55
C GLU A 9 -15.63 35.37 21.90
N ARG A 10 -15.21 36.25 20.98
CA ARG A 10 -16.13 37.12 20.22
C ARG A 10 -16.92 36.35 19.17
N LEU A 11 -16.46 35.16 18.80
CA LEU A 11 -17.06 34.38 17.73
C LEU A 11 -18.13 33.42 18.28
N SER A 12 -19.25 33.38 17.63
CA SER A 12 -20.35 32.47 17.99
C SER A 12 -20.75 31.59 16.79
N PRO A 13 -20.81 30.25 16.98
CA PRO A 13 -21.33 29.38 15.97
C PRO A 13 -22.82 29.65 15.69
N TYR A 14 -23.24 29.50 14.44
CA TYR A 14 -24.66 29.54 14.08
C TYR A 14 -25.46 28.48 14.86
N ALA A 15 -26.58 28.87 15.45
CA ALA A 15 -27.35 28.04 16.35
C ALA A 15 -27.91 26.76 15.71
N ARG A 16 -28.16 26.74 14.39
CA ARG A 16 -28.63 25.54 13.68
C ARG A 16 -27.45 24.80 13.08
N GLU A 17 -27.24 23.55 13.53
CA GLU A 17 -26.20 22.69 12.99
C GLU A 17 -26.57 22.20 11.59
N LEU A 18 -25.83 22.61 10.57
CA LEU A 18 -26.06 22.23 9.16
C LEU A 18 -25.16 21.05 8.72
N LYS A 19 -24.04 20.83 9.40
CA LYS A 19 -23.07 19.76 9.11
C LYS A 19 -22.54 19.14 10.40
N LYS A 20 -22.31 17.82 10.39
CA LYS A 20 -21.63 17.10 11.48
C LYS A 20 -20.13 17.24 11.31
N HIS A 21 -19.43 17.66 12.37
CA HIS A 21 -18.01 17.98 12.31
C HIS A 21 -17.10 16.97 13.03
N GLU A 22 -17.67 16.00 13.78
CA GLU A 22 -16.94 15.11 14.68
C GLU A 22 -15.78 14.37 13.96
N LYS A 23 -16.05 13.83 12.77
CA LYS A 23 -15.04 13.09 11.99
C LYS A 23 -14.00 13.99 11.31
N ALA A 24 -14.38 15.22 10.99
CA ALA A 24 -13.52 16.17 10.28
C ALA A 24 -12.63 17.00 11.21
N LEU A 25 -13.03 17.12 12.49
CA LEU A 25 -12.36 17.99 13.44
C LEU A 25 -10.89 17.59 13.68
N PRO A 26 -10.52 16.31 13.90
CA PRO A 26 -9.12 15.94 14.07
C PRO A 26 -8.25 16.29 12.85
N LYS A 27 -8.77 16.10 11.62
CA LYS A 27 -8.07 16.46 10.39
C LYS A 27 -7.82 17.97 10.29
N MET A 28 -8.80 18.79 10.67
CA MET A 28 -8.66 20.26 10.66
C MET A 28 -7.71 20.74 11.75
N VAL A 29 -7.69 20.09 12.91
CA VAL A 29 -6.72 20.39 13.99
C VAL A 29 -5.29 20.15 13.48
N ALA A 30 -5.03 18.99 12.88
CA ALA A 30 -3.72 18.68 12.32
C ALA A 30 -3.30 19.68 11.21
N ALA A 31 -4.23 20.06 10.33
CA ALA A 31 -3.98 21.04 9.28
C ALA A 31 -3.64 22.42 9.86
N LEU A 32 -4.35 22.90 10.90
CA LEU A 32 -4.05 24.17 11.55
C LEU A 32 -2.73 24.14 12.33
N GLN A 33 -2.39 23.01 12.94
CA GLN A 33 -1.08 22.85 13.61
C GLN A 33 0.09 22.96 12.61
N GLN A 34 -0.05 22.35 11.45
CA GLN A 34 1.03 22.32 10.46
C GLN A 34 1.14 23.59 9.64
N TRP A 35 -0.01 24.13 9.19
CA TRP A 35 -0.04 25.24 8.24
C TRP A 35 -0.44 26.57 8.85
N GLY A 36 -0.99 26.59 10.06
CA GLY A 36 -1.63 27.75 10.67
C GLY A 36 -2.93 28.13 9.96
N PHE A 37 -3.49 29.27 10.34
CA PHE A 37 -4.65 29.84 9.67
C PHE A 37 -4.24 30.45 8.31
N ARG A 38 -4.62 29.81 7.19
CA ARG A 38 -4.40 30.32 5.82
C ARG A 38 -5.65 30.89 5.18
N ILE A 39 -6.85 30.46 5.65
CA ILE A 39 -8.14 30.90 5.16
C ILE A 39 -8.92 31.48 6.35
N PRO A 40 -9.21 32.79 6.40
CA PRO A 40 -9.95 33.42 7.49
C PRO A 40 -11.38 32.88 7.61
N ILE A 41 -12.00 33.09 8.76
CA ILE A 41 -13.40 32.76 9.02
C ILE A 41 -14.27 33.92 8.55
N LEU A 42 -15.36 33.65 7.86
CA LEU A 42 -16.33 34.66 7.46
C LEU A 42 -17.37 34.81 8.59
N VAL A 43 -17.56 36.03 9.08
CA VAL A 43 -18.42 36.33 10.21
C VAL A 43 -19.33 37.52 9.91
N SER A 44 -20.47 37.61 10.61
CA SER A 44 -21.27 38.84 10.66
C SER A 44 -20.59 39.86 11.58
N SER A 45 -21.03 41.12 11.49
CA SER A 45 -20.58 42.18 12.41
C SER A 45 -20.84 41.89 13.87
N ALA A 46 -21.86 41.08 14.18
CA ALA A 46 -22.19 40.61 15.52
C ALA A 46 -21.33 39.41 15.98
N GLY A 47 -20.43 38.86 15.14
CA GLY A 47 -19.55 37.72 15.48
C GLY A 47 -20.15 36.34 15.18
N GLU A 48 -21.35 36.26 14.60
CA GLU A 48 -21.89 34.97 14.20
C GLU A 48 -21.13 34.42 12.97
N ILE A 49 -20.71 33.17 13.05
CA ILE A 49 -19.94 32.49 11.99
C ILE A 49 -20.88 32.19 10.80
N ILE A 50 -20.51 32.70 9.64
CA ILE A 50 -21.19 32.45 8.36
C ILE A 50 -20.53 31.26 7.64
N ASP A 51 -19.20 31.24 7.54
CA ASP A 51 -18.42 30.12 7.03
C ASP A 51 -17.15 29.92 7.87
N GLY A 52 -16.66 28.66 7.94
CA GLY A 52 -15.45 28.28 8.65
C GLY A 52 -15.64 27.74 10.05
N LYS A 53 -16.85 27.28 10.40
CA LYS A 53 -17.14 26.68 11.72
C LYS A 53 -16.15 25.57 12.10
N LEU A 54 -15.77 24.69 11.15
CA LEU A 54 -14.81 23.61 11.43
C LEU A 54 -13.43 24.19 11.80
N ARG A 55 -12.95 25.24 11.12
CA ARG A 55 -11.72 25.95 11.45
C ARG A 55 -11.79 26.61 12.83
N TYR A 56 -12.93 27.22 13.18
CA TYR A 56 -13.18 27.77 14.50
C TYR A 56 -13.08 26.70 15.60
N LEU A 57 -13.77 25.56 15.45
CA LEU A 57 -13.74 24.47 16.41
C LEU A 57 -12.33 23.92 16.62
N ALA A 58 -11.56 23.77 15.53
CA ALA A 58 -10.18 23.34 15.60
C ALA A 58 -9.29 24.36 16.31
N ALA A 59 -9.47 25.66 16.05
CA ALA A 59 -8.74 26.73 16.71
C ALA A 59 -9.02 26.77 18.23
N VAL A 60 -10.28 26.61 18.62
CA VAL A 60 -10.67 26.51 20.04
C VAL A 60 -10.02 25.30 20.71
N GLN A 61 -10.02 24.15 20.05
CA GLN A 61 -9.36 22.95 20.58
C GLN A 61 -7.84 23.13 20.71
N LEU A 62 -7.22 23.93 19.86
CA LEU A 62 -5.79 24.29 19.92
C LEU A 62 -5.49 25.41 20.93
N GLY A 63 -6.49 25.96 21.60
CA GLY A 63 -6.32 27.06 22.56
C GLY A 63 -5.93 28.39 21.91
N MET A 64 -6.23 28.59 20.61
CA MET A 64 -5.93 29.84 19.92
C MET A 64 -6.79 30.98 20.47
N GLN A 65 -6.17 32.03 20.94
CA GLN A 65 -6.87 33.20 21.51
C GLN A 65 -7.37 34.17 20.43
N GLU A 66 -6.67 34.24 19.32
CA GLU A 66 -6.93 35.15 18.22
C GLU A 66 -7.14 34.37 16.91
N ILE A 67 -8.13 34.78 16.14
CA ILE A 67 -8.55 34.13 14.90
C ILE A 67 -8.70 35.15 13.80
N PRO A 68 -8.14 34.93 12.59
CA PRO A 68 -8.34 35.80 11.45
C PRO A 68 -9.75 35.66 10.90
N VAL A 69 -10.41 36.80 10.70
CA VAL A 69 -11.79 36.87 10.21
C VAL A 69 -11.93 37.86 9.07
N VAL A 70 -12.97 37.66 8.27
CA VAL A 70 -13.50 38.65 7.32
C VAL A 70 -14.92 38.97 7.74
N VAL A 71 -15.25 40.23 7.88
CA VAL A 71 -16.57 40.68 8.28
C VAL A 71 -17.45 40.90 7.05
N ALA A 72 -18.61 40.26 7.01
CA ALA A 72 -19.67 40.47 6.04
C ALA A 72 -20.71 41.44 6.62
N ASP A 73 -20.41 42.72 6.54
CA ASP A 73 -21.26 43.82 7.03
C ASP A 73 -22.20 44.42 5.95
N ASP A 74 -22.02 43.98 4.73
CA ASP A 74 -22.76 44.38 3.53
C ASP A 74 -23.96 43.47 3.23
N LEU A 75 -24.15 42.37 3.98
CA LEU A 75 -25.20 41.40 3.74
C LEU A 75 -26.35 41.51 4.75
N THR A 76 -27.57 41.45 4.26
CA THR A 76 -28.78 41.34 5.10
C THR A 76 -28.86 39.95 5.79
N PRO A 77 -29.60 39.82 6.89
CA PRO A 77 -29.76 38.52 7.58
C PRO A 77 -30.27 37.39 6.69
N THR A 78 -31.15 37.70 5.73
CA THR A 78 -31.65 36.71 4.76
C THR A 78 -30.56 36.29 3.78
N GLN A 79 -29.77 37.24 3.29
CA GLN A 79 -28.63 37.01 2.40
C GLN A 79 -27.55 36.15 3.12
N ILE A 80 -27.25 36.43 4.39
CA ILE A 80 -26.32 35.63 5.20
C ILE A 80 -26.79 34.16 5.28
N ARG A 81 -28.07 33.93 5.53
CA ARG A 81 -28.63 32.57 5.60
C ARG A 81 -28.53 31.84 4.24
N THR A 82 -28.85 32.53 3.15
CA THR A 82 -28.75 31.97 1.79
C THR A 82 -27.29 31.69 1.43
N PHE A 83 -26.40 32.66 1.71
CA PHE A 83 -24.97 32.51 1.42
C PHE A 83 -24.33 31.37 2.22
N ARG A 84 -24.71 31.17 3.49
CA ARG A 84 -24.26 30.02 4.30
C ARG A 84 -24.60 28.67 3.64
N LEU A 85 -25.77 28.54 3.06
CA LEU A 85 -26.15 27.34 2.31
C LEU A 85 -25.32 27.19 1.03
N LEU A 86 -25.12 28.30 0.30
CA LEU A 86 -24.36 28.34 -0.93
C LEU A 86 -22.91 27.85 -0.71
N VAL A 87 -22.19 28.44 0.24
CA VAL A 87 -20.76 28.08 0.48
C VAL A 87 -20.63 26.64 0.97
N ASN A 88 -21.57 26.15 1.78
CA ASN A 88 -21.58 24.76 2.22
C ASN A 88 -21.86 23.78 1.06
N ARG A 89 -22.65 24.18 0.06
CA ARG A 89 -22.98 23.34 -1.09
C ARG A 89 -21.90 23.44 -2.20
N SER A 90 -21.32 24.59 -2.42
CA SER A 90 -20.35 24.82 -3.51
C SER A 90 -19.10 23.95 -3.39
N ALA A 91 -18.70 23.58 -2.18
CA ALA A 91 -17.60 22.65 -1.94
C ALA A 91 -17.80 21.24 -2.54
N THR A 92 -19.02 20.90 -2.98
CA THR A 92 -19.36 19.60 -3.57
C THR A 92 -19.82 19.70 -5.02
N TRP A 93 -19.55 20.80 -5.71
CA TRP A 93 -20.00 20.98 -7.09
C TRP A 93 -19.01 20.47 -8.14
N ALA A 94 -17.76 20.33 -7.76
CA ALA A 94 -16.73 19.78 -8.64
C ALA A 94 -16.26 18.43 -8.09
N ASP A 95 -16.02 17.49 -8.99
CA ASP A 95 -15.37 16.22 -8.72
C ASP A 95 -13.87 16.35 -8.97
N TRP A 96 -13.10 15.46 -8.35
CA TRP A 96 -11.67 15.36 -8.62
C TRP A 96 -11.42 14.83 -10.04
N ASN A 97 -10.38 15.34 -10.68
CA ASN A 97 -9.78 14.65 -11.81
C ASN A 97 -8.86 13.57 -11.24
N ASP A 98 -9.31 12.32 -11.25
CA ASP A 98 -8.63 11.20 -10.59
C ASP A 98 -7.21 10.98 -11.11
N GLU A 99 -6.97 11.16 -12.41
CA GLU A 99 -5.64 11.01 -13.01
C GLU A 99 -4.68 12.09 -12.49
N SER A 100 -5.09 13.35 -12.54
CA SER A 100 -4.28 14.48 -12.04
C SER A 100 -4.03 14.37 -10.54
N LEU A 101 -5.03 13.92 -9.79
CA LEU A 101 -4.91 13.71 -8.34
C LEU A 101 -3.91 12.59 -8.01
N ARG A 102 -3.91 11.49 -8.76
CA ARG A 102 -2.94 10.39 -8.60
C ARG A 102 -1.51 10.88 -8.85
N ILE A 103 -1.29 11.62 -9.93
CA ILE A 103 0.03 12.16 -10.25
C ILE A 103 0.52 13.09 -9.13
N GLU A 104 -0.30 14.06 -8.71
CA GLU A 104 0.03 14.99 -7.64
C GLU A 104 0.37 14.28 -6.33
N MET A 105 -0.45 13.30 -5.93
CA MET A 105 -0.22 12.53 -4.71
C MET A 105 1.05 11.66 -4.80
N ALA A 106 1.35 11.11 -5.98
CA ALA A 106 2.57 10.35 -6.19
C ALA A 106 3.81 11.24 -6.13
N GLU A 107 3.76 12.45 -6.68
CA GLU A 107 4.84 13.44 -6.61
C GLU A 107 5.07 13.93 -5.17
N LEU A 108 3.99 14.22 -4.43
CA LEU A 108 4.07 14.56 -3.00
C LEU A 108 4.68 13.41 -2.17
N ARG A 109 4.34 12.16 -2.48
CA ARG A 109 4.95 10.98 -1.85
C ARG A 109 6.45 10.93 -2.09
N LEU A 110 6.90 11.16 -3.34
CA LEU A 110 8.34 11.21 -3.67
C LEU A 110 9.06 12.35 -2.95
N ALA A 111 8.40 13.50 -2.79
CA ALA A 111 8.92 14.63 -2.03
C ALA A 111 8.93 14.38 -0.50
N LEU A 112 8.57 13.18 -0.05
CA LEU A 112 8.47 12.79 1.36
C LEU A 112 7.50 13.69 2.17
N ALA A 113 6.46 14.22 1.53
CA ALA A 113 5.43 14.99 2.19
C ALA A 113 4.55 14.09 3.07
N ASP A 114 4.12 14.62 4.21
CA ASP A 114 3.11 13.95 5.02
C ASP A 114 1.73 14.06 4.36
N LEU A 115 1.28 12.99 3.73
CA LEU A 115 -0.01 12.96 3.04
C LEU A 115 -1.21 12.95 3.99
N SER A 116 -1.03 12.65 5.28
CA SER A 116 -2.13 12.63 6.25
C SER A 116 -2.80 14.01 6.43
N VAL A 117 -2.06 15.08 6.14
CA VAL A 117 -2.55 16.47 6.23
C VAL A 117 -3.30 16.95 4.99
N THR A 118 -3.37 16.15 3.94
CA THR A 118 -4.13 16.47 2.71
C THR A 118 -5.65 16.44 2.92
N GLY A 119 -6.10 15.79 4.02
CA GLY A 119 -7.51 15.65 4.35
C GLY A 119 -8.15 14.37 3.83
N PHE A 120 -7.49 13.62 2.94
CA PHE A 120 -7.93 12.26 2.57
C PHE A 120 -7.75 11.31 3.75
N ASP A 121 -8.62 10.32 3.89
CA ASP A 121 -8.41 9.26 4.87
C ASP A 121 -7.48 8.17 4.31
N ASP A 122 -7.05 7.23 5.18
CA ASP A 122 -6.08 6.21 4.80
C ASP A 122 -6.55 5.33 3.64
N ARG A 123 -7.86 5.06 3.55
CA ARG A 123 -8.44 4.27 2.45
C ARG A 123 -8.47 5.05 1.15
N GLU A 124 -8.82 6.33 1.24
CA GLU A 124 -8.79 7.24 0.09
C GLU A 124 -7.36 7.38 -0.43
N LEU A 125 -6.38 7.58 0.46
CA LEU A 125 -4.97 7.64 0.11
C LEU A 125 -4.47 6.34 -0.52
N ASP A 126 -4.82 5.20 0.04
CA ASP A 126 -4.43 3.90 -0.52
C ASP A 126 -5.05 3.69 -1.91
N ALA A 127 -6.32 4.05 -2.11
CA ALA A 127 -6.98 3.95 -3.40
C ALA A 127 -6.39 4.90 -4.46
N ILE A 128 -5.98 6.11 -4.06
CA ILE A 128 -5.34 7.09 -4.96
C ILE A 128 -3.93 6.65 -5.32
N LEU A 129 -3.15 6.14 -4.34
CA LEU A 129 -1.75 5.79 -4.51
C LEU A 129 -1.54 4.39 -5.11
N LEU A 130 -2.55 3.53 -5.06
CA LEU A 130 -2.47 2.23 -5.70
C LEU A 130 -2.26 2.42 -7.20
N ASP A 131 -1.25 1.78 -7.75
CA ASP A 131 -0.83 1.90 -9.16
C ASP A 131 -0.40 3.33 -9.58
N ALA A 132 -0.29 4.29 -8.64
CA ALA A 132 0.14 5.65 -8.95
C ALA A 132 1.67 5.71 -9.16
N VAL A 133 2.06 6.31 -10.28
CA VAL A 133 3.47 6.51 -10.64
C VAL A 133 3.73 8.00 -10.81
N ALA A 134 4.70 8.55 -10.07
CA ALA A 134 5.10 9.94 -10.21
C ALA A 134 5.97 10.15 -11.46
N SER A 135 5.95 11.37 -12.00
CA SER A 135 6.83 11.73 -13.11
C SER A 135 8.30 11.60 -12.68
N GLY A 136 9.07 10.79 -13.42
CA GLY A 136 10.47 10.51 -13.10
C GLY A 136 10.71 9.49 -11.97
N GLU A 137 9.66 8.85 -11.45
CA GLU A 137 9.81 7.74 -10.51
C GLU A 137 10.53 6.57 -11.18
N LYS A 138 11.47 5.97 -10.46
CA LYS A 138 12.16 4.75 -10.95
C LYS A 138 11.16 3.60 -10.97
N ASP A 139 11.32 2.70 -11.96
CA ASP A 139 10.51 1.48 -12.05
C ASP A 139 10.58 0.71 -10.71
N PRO A 140 9.48 0.57 -9.97
CA PRO A 140 9.48 -0.11 -8.69
C PRO A 140 9.85 -1.59 -8.80
N ASP A 141 9.65 -2.18 -9.97
CA ASP A 141 10.01 -3.57 -10.26
C ASP A 141 11.48 -3.74 -10.71
N SER A 142 12.25 -2.65 -10.85
CA SER A 142 13.68 -2.73 -11.11
C SER A 142 14.43 -3.41 -9.96
N VAL A 143 15.32 -4.34 -10.28
CA VAL A 143 16.12 -5.10 -9.30
C VAL A 143 17.59 -5.00 -9.68
N PRO A 144 18.48 -4.57 -8.76
CA PRO A 144 19.91 -4.50 -9.00
C PRO A 144 20.54 -5.89 -9.15
N GLU A 145 21.67 -5.95 -9.84
CA GLU A 145 22.45 -7.18 -10.00
C GLU A 145 23.07 -7.65 -8.68
N PHE A 146 23.48 -8.92 -8.60
CA PHE A 146 24.21 -9.42 -7.45
C PHE A 146 25.57 -8.72 -7.29
N ARG A 147 25.94 -8.56 -6.03
CA ARG A 147 27.29 -8.11 -5.66
C ARG A 147 28.10 -9.32 -5.15
N GLU A 148 29.34 -9.43 -5.58
CA GLU A 148 30.26 -10.46 -5.11
C GLU A 148 31.59 -9.82 -4.67
N PRO A 149 32.08 -10.08 -3.47
CA PRO A 149 31.43 -10.84 -2.42
C PRO A 149 30.26 -10.03 -1.77
N PRO A 150 29.27 -10.71 -1.14
CA PRO A 150 28.18 -10.03 -0.45
C PRO A 150 28.70 -9.26 0.78
N VAL A 151 28.06 -8.13 1.06
CA VAL A 151 28.31 -7.31 2.27
C VAL A 151 27.56 -7.86 3.47
N CYS A 152 26.31 -8.27 3.24
CA CYS A 152 25.47 -8.87 4.28
C CYS A 152 26.02 -10.21 4.75
N GLN A 153 25.87 -10.49 6.05
CA GLN A 153 26.27 -11.74 6.67
C GLN A 153 25.09 -12.34 7.43
N VAL A 154 25.05 -13.68 7.53
CA VAL A 154 24.03 -14.40 8.31
C VAL A 154 24.06 -13.91 9.77
N GLY A 155 22.88 -13.68 10.32
CA GLY A 155 22.67 -13.14 11.66
C GLY A 155 22.62 -11.62 11.75
N GLN A 156 23.00 -10.89 10.69
CA GLN A 156 22.91 -9.44 10.69
C GLN A 156 21.49 -8.93 10.47
N VAL A 157 21.16 -7.85 11.18
CA VAL A 157 19.91 -7.08 10.98
C VAL A 157 20.27 -5.70 10.47
N TRP A 158 19.67 -5.29 9.37
CA TRP A 158 19.81 -3.97 8.76
C TRP A 158 18.55 -3.14 8.96
N GLN A 159 18.73 -1.86 9.29
CA GLN A 159 17.67 -0.88 9.39
C GLN A 159 17.60 -0.09 8.08
N LEU A 160 16.46 -0.16 7.38
CA LEU A 160 16.17 0.52 6.12
C LEU A 160 15.06 1.56 6.36
N GLY A 161 15.43 2.76 6.82
CA GLY A 161 14.42 3.73 7.29
C GLY A 161 13.56 3.15 8.41
N MET A 162 12.28 2.94 8.13
CA MET A 162 11.34 2.33 9.10
C MET A 162 11.25 0.80 8.99
N HIS A 163 11.97 0.18 8.06
CA HIS A 163 11.94 -1.27 7.83
C HIS A 163 13.14 -1.96 8.47
N ARG A 164 13.02 -3.26 8.68
CA ARG A 164 14.09 -4.13 9.17
C ARG A 164 14.29 -5.28 8.20
N LEU A 165 15.53 -5.56 7.86
CA LEU A 165 15.92 -6.75 7.09
C LEU A 165 16.89 -7.57 7.89
N MET A 166 16.61 -8.86 8.05
CA MET A 166 17.53 -9.81 8.66
C MET A 166 18.00 -10.83 7.63
N CYS A 167 19.30 -11.03 7.56
CA CYS A 167 19.86 -12.18 6.86
C CYS A 167 19.84 -13.39 7.82
N GLY A 168 18.85 -14.30 7.66
CA GLY A 168 18.64 -15.38 8.62
C GLY A 168 17.68 -16.46 8.11
N ASP A 169 17.38 -17.41 8.99
CA ASP A 169 16.51 -18.56 8.68
C ASP A 169 15.13 -18.39 9.31
N SER A 170 14.11 -18.18 8.50
CA SER A 170 12.72 -18.00 8.94
C SER A 170 12.08 -19.24 9.60
N THR A 171 12.73 -20.39 9.52
CA THR A 171 12.31 -21.61 10.24
C THR A 171 12.90 -21.69 11.64
N GLN A 172 13.77 -20.75 12.04
CA GLN A 172 14.43 -20.70 13.34
C GLN A 172 13.79 -19.63 14.23
N PRO A 173 13.12 -20.02 15.36
CA PRO A 173 12.50 -19.07 16.26
C PRO A 173 13.42 -17.96 16.80
N PRO A 174 14.73 -18.19 17.10
CA PRO A 174 15.62 -17.13 17.55
C PRO A 174 15.86 -16.05 16.50
N ASP A 175 15.97 -16.41 15.22
CA ASP A 175 16.16 -15.48 14.12
C ASP A 175 14.90 -14.63 13.95
N VAL A 176 13.73 -15.28 13.98
CA VAL A 176 12.43 -14.61 13.88
C VAL A 176 12.24 -13.62 15.06
N ALA A 177 12.57 -14.03 16.28
CA ALA A 177 12.49 -13.17 17.46
C ALA A 177 13.44 -11.94 17.34
N THR A 178 14.63 -12.14 16.78
CA THR A 178 15.61 -11.08 16.53
C THR A 178 15.09 -10.11 15.49
N LEU A 179 14.51 -10.60 14.38
CA LEU A 179 13.89 -9.76 13.35
C LEU A 179 12.77 -8.92 13.93
N MET A 180 11.88 -9.53 14.69
CA MET A 180 10.67 -8.90 15.22
C MET A 180 10.93 -7.92 16.37
N ALA A 181 12.02 -8.09 17.12
CA ALA A 181 12.38 -7.24 18.26
C ALA A 181 11.22 -7.01 19.27
N GLY A 182 10.39 -8.02 19.47
CA GLY A 182 9.23 -8.00 20.39
C GLY A 182 7.94 -7.42 19.79
N GLU A 183 7.94 -6.99 18.54
CA GLU A 183 6.73 -6.52 17.86
C GLU A 183 5.94 -7.67 17.23
N HIS A 184 4.65 -7.40 16.95
CA HIS A 184 3.78 -8.31 16.18
C HIS A 184 3.28 -7.61 14.92
N ALA A 185 3.10 -8.39 13.86
CA ALA A 185 2.70 -7.91 12.56
C ALA A 185 1.17 -7.83 12.41
N ASP A 186 0.69 -6.80 11.73
CA ASP A 186 -0.71 -6.68 11.32
C ASP A 186 -1.04 -7.66 10.17
N MET A 187 -0.03 -7.98 9.36
CA MET A 187 -0.16 -8.83 8.19
C MET A 187 1.13 -9.58 7.89
N VAL A 188 1.00 -10.79 7.36
CA VAL A 188 2.09 -11.55 6.74
C VAL A 188 1.81 -11.67 5.25
N TRP A 189 2.82 -11.36 4.43
CA TRP A 189 2.94 -11.76 3.04
C TRP A 189 4.20 -12.61 2.90
N THR A 190 4.14 -13.75 2.20
CA THR A 190 5.34 -14.56 1.99
C THR A 190 5.27 -15.36 0.70
N ASP A 191 6.42 -15.54 0.06
CA ASP A 191 6.62 -16.27 -1.19
C ASP A 191 7.76 -17.29 -1.00
N PRO A 192 7.50 -18.40 -0.28
CA PRO A 192 8.54 -19.39 0.02
C PRO A 192 8.95 -20.18 -1.21
N PRO A 193 10.13 -20.84 -1.21
CA PRO A 193 10.54 -21.77 -2.27
C PRO A 193 9.46 -22.82 -2.57
N TYR A 194 9.31 -23.18 -3.86
CA TYR A 194 8.24 -24.09 -4.32
C TYR A 194 8.69 -25.54 -4.48
N ASN A 195 9.93 -25.86 -4.13
CA ASN A 195 10.54 -27.18 -4.25
C ASN A 195 10.59 -27.72 -5.71
N VAL A 196 10.84 -26.83 -6.66
CA VAL A 196 10.85 -27.18 -8.11
C VAL A 196 12.25 -27.31 -8.71
N ASP A 197 13.30 -27.32 -7.88
CA ASP A 197 14.73 -27.33 -8.27
C ASP A 197 15.04 -26.26 -9.32
N TYR A 198 14.52 -25.03 -9.09
CA TYR A 198 14.67 -23.94 -10.03
C TYR A 198 16.13 -23.51 -10.16
N SER A 199 16.61 -23.42 -11.38
CA SER A 199 17.95 -22.91 -11.70
C SER A 199 17.86 -21.84 -12.77
N SER A 200 18.56 -20.72 -12.57
CA SER A 200 18.70 -19.64 -13.53
C SER A 200 20.19 -19.35 -13.79
N ARG A 201 20.48 -18.37 -14.66
CA ARG A 201 21.84 -17.83 -14.81
C ARG A 201 22.41 -17.23 -13.51
N ALA A 202 21.52 -16.79 -12.59
CA ALA A 202 21.89 -16.29 -11.28
C ALA A 202 22.22 -17.40 -10.25
N GLY A 203 22.11 -18.67 -10.63
CA GLY A 203 22.34 -19.83 -9.77
C GLY A 203 21.05 -20.52 -9.35
N LYS A 204 21.17 -21.40 -8.34
CA LYS A 204 20.05 -22.14 -7.77
C LYS A 204 19.45 -21.38 -6.58
N ILE A 205 18.14 -21.42 -6.44
CA ILE A 205 17.45 -20.96 -5.24
C ILE A 205 17.80 -21.94 -4.10
N LYS A 206 18.26 -21.41 -2.95
CA LYS A 206 18.51 -22.24 -1.77
C LYS A 206 17.19 -22.80 -1.26
N ASN A 207 17.22 -24.03 -0.74
CA ASN A 207 16.04 -24.74 -0.24
C ASN A 207 14.94 -25.03 -1.27
N ASP A 208 15.25 -25.04 -2.58
CA ASP A 208 14.27 -25.33 -3.64
C ASP A 208 14.39 -26.78 -4.17
N LYS A 209 15.12 -27.64 -3.43
CA LYS A 209 15.24 -29.07 -3.71
C LYS A 209 15.34 -29.86 -2.42
N MET A 210 14.19 -30.28 -1.91
CA MET A 210 14.04 -31.08 -0.71
C MET A 210 13.27 -32.37 -1.03
N SER A 211 13.44 -33.41 -0.20
CA SER A 211 12.49 -34.50 -0.22
C SER A 211 11.11 -34.05 0.24
N PRO A 212 10.02 -34.73 -0.14
CA PRO A 212 8.68 -34.35 0.30
C PRO A 212 8.54 -34.16 1.81
N ALA A 213 9.16 -35.04 2.60
CA ALA A 213 9.10 -34.96 4.06
C ALA A 213 9.88 -33.77 4.65
N GLU A 214 11.02 -33.43 4.08
CA GLU A 214 11.80 -32.26 4.47
C GLU A 214 11.04 -30.96 4.08
N PHE A 215 10.39 -30.95 2.92
CA PHE A 215 9.61 -29.83 2.45
C PHE A 215 8.36 -29.58 3.32
N ASP A 216 7.62 -30.65 3.67
CA ASP A 216 6.51 -30.54 4.61
C ASP A 216 6.97 -29.96 5.97
N GLN A 217 8.13 -30.42 6.47
CA GLN A 217 8.69 -29.90 7.72
C GLN A 217 9.12 -28.44 7.61
N PHE A 218 9.73 -28.05 6.49
CA PHE A 218 10.10 -26.67 6.20
C PHE A 218 8.86 -25.77 6.20
N LEU A 219 7.84 -26.11 5.41
CA LEU A 219 6.59 -25.34 5.33
C LEU A 219 5.90 -25.23 6.69
N ARG A 220 5.84 -26.33 7.45
CA ARG A 220 5.25 -26.32 8.79
C ARG A 220 5.98 -25.34 9.71
N ARG A 221 7.30 -25.34 9.76
CA ARG A 221 8.10 -24.43 10.59
C ARG A 221 7.89 -22.99 10.16
N LEU A 222 7.90 -22.73 8.86
CA LEU A 222 7.66 -21.40 8.31
C LEU A 222 6.27 -20.88 8.69
N MET A 223 5.21 -21.72 8.58
CA MET A 223 3.85 -21.31 8.95
C MET A 223 3.70 -21.12 10.47
N VAL A 224 4.43 -21.87 11.31
CA VAL A 224 4.50 -21.61 12.76
C VAL A 224 5.10 -20.24 13.01
N SER A 225 6.25 -19.93 12.40
CA SER A 225 6.87 -18.62 12.51
C SER A 225 5.93 -17.49 12.08
N ALA A 226 5.21 -17.67 10.97
CA ALA A 226 4.21 -16.71 10.49
C ALA A 226 3.05 -16.52 11.49
N CYS A 227 2.59 -17.61 12.12
CA CYS A 227 1.52 -17.56 13.12
C CYS A 227 1.96 -16.86 14.41
N ASP A 228 3.19 -17.11 14.86
CA ASP A 228 3.74 -16.56 16.10
C ASP A 228 3.96 -15.04 16.01
N VAL A 229 4.36 -14.54 14.85
CA VAL A 229 4.59 -13.10 14.65
C VAL A 229 3.33 -12.30 14.38
N LEU A 230 2.22 -12.94 14.02
CA LEU A 230 0.99 -12.28 13.58
C LEU A 230 0.07 -11.96 14.77
N VAL A 231 -0.50 -10.73 14.78
CA VAL A 231 -1.55 -10.37 15.73
C VAL A 231 -2.79 -11.26 15.56
N ASP A 232 -3.59 -11.38 16.60
CA ASP A 232 -4.88 -12.08 16.53
C ASP A 232 -5.81 -11.38 15.51
N GLY A 233 -6.39 -12.17 14.59
CA GLY A 233 -7.20 -11.64 13.48
C GLY A 233 -6.40 -11.11 12.29
N GLY A 234 -5.06 -11.05 12.41
CA GLY A 234 -4.16 -10.59 11.35
C GLY A 234 -4.20 -11.48 10.10
N ALA A 235 -4.09 -10.86 8.94
CA ALA A 235 -4.17 -11.54 7.66
C ALA A 235 -2.84 -12.17 7.23
N ILE A 236 -2.93 -13.27 6.49
CA ILE A 236 -1.78 -13.93 5.86
C ILE A 236 -2.07 -14.24 4.40
N TYR A 237 -1.07 -13.95 3.55
CA TYR A 237 -1.02 -14.32 2.14
C TYR A 237 0.22 -15.18 1.89
N VAL A 238 0.01 -16.31 1.23
CA VAL A 238 1.11 -17.25 0.88
C VAL A 238 1.04 -17.54 -0.60
N ALA A 239 1.99 -17.02 -1.37
CA ALA A 239 2.14 -17.39 -2.76
C ALA A 239 2.69 -18.81 -2.87
N HIS A 240 2.21 -19.58 -3.83
CA HIS A 240 2.67 -20.96 -4.04
C HIS A 240 2.48 -21.41 -5.47
N SER A 241 3.05 -22.57 -5.83
CA SER A 241 2.80 -23.27 -7.08
C SER A 241 1.76 -24.37 -6.88
N GLU A 242 0.88 -24.58 -7.87
CA GLU A 242 0.05 -25.81 -7.92
C GLU A 242 0.82 -26.98 -8.57
N ALA A 243 1.95 -26.73 -9.23
CA ALA A 243 2.78 -27.77 -9.81
C ALA A 243 3.51 -28.55 -8.69
N GLY A 244 3.15 -29.82 -8.48
CA GLY A 244 3.78 -30.71 -7.51
C GLY A 244 3.20 -30.59 -6.09
N ASP A 245 3.76 -29.72 -5.28
CA ASP A 245 3.52 -29.72 -3.82
C ASP A 245 2.43 -28.71 -3.35
N GLY A 246 1.51 -28.30 -4.21
CA GLY A 246 0.43 -27.35 -3.85
C GLY A 246 -0.41 -27.79 -2.65
N MET A 247 -0.60 -29.10 -2.46
CA MET A 247 -1.30 -29.64 -1.30
C MET A 247 -0.51 -29.48 0.00
N ALA A 248 0.83 -29.51 -0.04
CA ALA A 248 1.68 -29.31 1.14
C ALA A 248 1.50 -27.89 1.70
N PHE A 249 1.42 -26.88 0.85
CA PHE A 249 1.15 -25.49 1.27
C PHE A 249 -0.20 -25.36 1.99
N ARG A 250 -1.27 -25.93 1.42
CA ARG A 250 -2.62 -25.89 2.02
C ARG A 250 -2.64 -26.63 3.35
N SER A 251 -2.00 -27.80 3.42
CA SER A 251 -1.90 -28.61 4.65
C SER A 251 -1.11 -27.87 5.73
N ALA A 252 0.05 -27.31 5.41
CA ALA A 252 0.86 -26.56 6.37
C ALA A 252 0.10 -25.32 6.90
N PHE A 253 -0.59 -24.58 6.02
CA PHE A 253 -1.40 -23.42 6.35
C PHE A 253 -2.52 -23.77 7.36
N GLN A 254 -3.29 -24.83 7.09
CA GLN A 254 -4.41 -25.23 7.94
C GLN A 254 -3.96 -25.92 9.24
N ASN A 255 -2.90 -26.75 9.19
CA ASN A 255 -2.42 -27.51 10.35
C ASN A 255 -1.83 -26.62 11.44
N VAL A 256 -1.34 -25.43 11.11
CA VAL A 256 -0.88 -24.43 12.09
C VAL A 256 -2.05 -23.64 12.70
N GLY A 257 -3.24 -23.76 12.15
CA GLY A 257 -4.46 -23.18 12.70
C GLY A 257 -4.94 -21.91 11.96
N PHE A 258 -4.35 -21.52 10.85
CA PHE A 258 -4.90 -20.45 10.03
C PHE A 258 -6.24 -20.82 9.44
N LYS A 259 -7.17 -19.86 9.45
CA LYS A 259 -8.42 -19.99 8.70
C LYS A 259 -8.17 -19.68 7.23
N LEU A 260 -8.19 -20.69 6.37
CA LEU A 260 -8.17 -20.48 4.94
C LEU A 260 -9.51 -19.88 4.49
N SER A 261 -9.48 -18.70 3.89
CA SER A 261 -10.67 -17.98 3.38
C SER A 261 -10.88 -18.26 1.90
N CYS A 262 -9.87 -17.99 1.09
CA CYS A 262 -9.91 -18.28 -0.33
C CYS A 262 -8.50 -18.47 -0.91
N CYS A 263 -8.46 -18.89 -2.16
CA CYS A 263 -7.27 -18.90 -2.98
C CYS A 263 -7.44 -17.84 -4.07
N LEU A 264 -6.56 -16.85 -4.08
CA LEU A 264 -6.50 -15.84 -5.12
C LEU A 264 -5.67 -16.38 -6.28
N ILE A 265 -5.96 -15.93 -7.49
CA ILE A 265 -5.25 -16.34 -8.70
C ILE A 265 -4.56 -15.14 -9.32
N TRP A 266 -3.23 -15.16 -9.34
CA TRP A 266 -2.45 -14.21 -10.10
C TRP A 266 -2.20 -14.75 -11.52
N LYS A 267 -2.83 -14.13 -12.52
CA LYS A 267 -2.64 -14.46 -13.93
C LYS A 267 -1.36 -13.79 -14.45
N LYS A 268 -0.48 -14.58 -15.05
CA LYS A 268 0.74 -14.09 -15.72
C LYS A 268 0.45 -13.71 -17.15
N ASN A 269 1.14 -12.70 -17.68
CA ASN A 269 1.03 -12.28 -19.09
C ASN A 269 1.58 -13.33 -20.07
N GLN A 270 2.49 -14.16 -19.60
CA GLN A 270 3.11 -15.21 -20.41
C GLN A 270 2.85 -16.57 -19.78
N LEU A 271 2.52 -17.54 -20.61
CA LEU A 271 2.45 -18.93 -20.19
C LEU A 271 3.87 -19.48 -19.94
N VAL A 272 3.98 -20.36 -18.97
CA VAL A 272 5.20 -21.12 -18.72
C VAL A 272 5.04 -22.46 -19.42
N MET A 273 5.84 -22.69 -20.49
CA MET A 273 5.84 -23.96 -21.17
C MET A 273 6.40 -25.04 -20.24
N GLY A 274 5.57 -26.03 -19.95
CA GLY A 274 5.92 -27.23 -19.19
C GLY A 274 5.79 -28.49 -20.04
N ARG A 275 6.10 -29.66 -19.45
CA ARG A 275 5.97 -30.98 -20.08
C ARG A 275 4.56 -31.56 -19.96
N GLY A 276 3.62 -30.85 -19.30
CA GLY A 276 2.23 -31.30 -19.14
C GLY A 276 1.34 -30.93 -20.32
N ASP A 277 0.13 -31.49 -20.35
CA ASP A 277 -0.88 -31.24 -21.40
C ASP A 277 -1.41 -29.79 -21.34
N TYR A 278 -1.37 -29.16 -20.15
CA TYR A 278 -1.74 -27.77 -19.92
C TYR A 278 -0.53 -26.96 -19.46
N HIS A 279 -0.41 -25.75 -19.98
CA HIS A 279 0.67 -24.81 -19.60
C HIS A 279 0.20 -23.85 -18.51
N TRP A 280 1.01 -23.66 -17.47
CA TRP A 280 0.70 -22.80 -16.36
C TRP A 280 0.79 -21.31 -16.76
N GLN A 281 -0.31 -20.59 -16.57
CA GLN A 281 -0.38 -19.15 -16.81
C GLN A 281 -0.77 -18.37 -15.55
N HIS A 282 -0.79 -19.02 -14.39
CA HIS A 282 -1.16 -18.38 -13.14
C HIS A 282 -0.34 -18.90 -11.97
N GLU A 283 -0.34 -18.16 -10.89
CA GLU A 283 0.11 -18.61 -9.58
C GLU A 283 -1.00 -18.39 -8.55
N PRO A 284 -1.29 -19.37 -7.70
CA PRO A 284 -2.23 -19.23 -6.62
C PRO A 284 -1.61 -18.55 -5.42
N ILE A 285 -2.45 -17.83 -4.64
CA ILE A 285 -2.08 -17.19 -3.39
C ILE A 285 -3.11 -17.58 -2.35
N LEU A 286 -2.72 -18.34 -1.33
CA LEU A 286 -3.59 -18.64 -0.21
C LEU A 286 -3.82 -17.38 0.61
N TYR A 287 -5.08 -17.09 0.88
CA TYR A 287 -5.49 -15.98 1.72
C TYR A 287 -6.31 -16.47 2.92
N GLY A 288 -5.97 -15.97 4.08
CA GLY A 288 -6.67 -16.26 5.32
C GLY A 288 -6.17 -15.39 6.47
N TRP A 289 -6.45 -15.81 7.70
CA TRP A 289 -6.09 -15.06 8.90
C TRP A 289 -5.96 -15.96 10.13
N LYS A 290 -5.33 -15.42 11.18
CA LYS A 290 -5.25 -16.05 12.49
C LYS A 290 -6.61 -15.94 13.19
N PRO A 291 -7.32 -17.05 13.46
CA PRO A 291 -8.73 -17.01 13.87
C PRO A 291 -8.97 -16.64 15.34
N THR A 292 -7.92 -16.44 16.14
CA THR A 292 -7.99 -16.14 17.57
C THR A 292 -8.53 -14.75 17.90
N GLY A 293 -8.70 -13.86 16.89
CA GLY A 293 -9.25 -12.53 17.04
C GLY A 293 -10.19 -12.12 15.92
N LYS A 294 -10.73 -10.91 16.03
CA LYS A 294 -11.60 -10.33 15.00
C LYS A 294 -10.74 -9.99 13.78
N HIS A 295 -11.05 -10.61 12.65
CA HIS A 295 -10.42 -10.28 11.37
C HIS A 295 -10.76 -8.84 10.96
N VAL A 296 -9.73 -8.07 10.57
CA VAL A 296 -9.86 -6.70 10.10
C VAL A 296 -9.58 -6.66 8.60
N TRP A 297 -10.47 -6.00 7.87
CA TRP A 297 -10.38 -5.79 6.43
C TRP A 297 -10.39 -4.29 6.14
N TYR A 298 -9.36 -3.79 5.50
CA TYR A 298 -9.17 -2.37 5.17
C TYR A 298 -9.67 -2.04 3.75
N GLY A 299 -9.68 -3.04 2.86
CA GLY A 299 -10.21 -2.90 1.51
C GLY A 299 -11.73 -2.72 1.45
N ASP A 300 -12.24 -2.49 0.26
CA ASP A 300 -13.67 -2.50 0.00
C ASP A 300 -14.23 -3.94 -0.06
N ARG A 301 -15.56 -4.08 -0.17
CA ARG A 301 -16.21 -5.38 -0.33
C ARG A 301 -16.47 -5.77 -1.78
N LYS A 302 -15.90 -5.03 -2.73
CA LYS A 302 -16.01 -5.28 -4.16
C LYS A 302 -14.89 -6.18 -4.70
N GLN A 303 -13.90 -6.52 -3.83
CA GLN A 303 -12.78 -7.39 -4.21
C GLN A 303 -13.27 -8.78 -4.58
N ARG A 304 -12.79 -9.31 -5.71
CA ARG A 304 -13.19 -10.62 -6.24
C ARG A 304 -12.01 -11.60 -6.17
N SER A 305 -12.28 -12.91 -6.16
CA SER A 305 -11.25 -13.96 -6.15
C SER A 305 -10.64 -14.27 -7.51
N PHE A 306 -11.03 -13.58 -8.57
CA PHE A 306 -10.54 -13.73 -9.94
C PHE A 306 -10.41 -12.35 -10.60
N PHE A 307 -9.20 -11.98 -11.09
CA PHE A 307 -8.93 -10.73 -11.78
C PHE A 307 -8.57 -11.00 -13.23
N GLU A 308 -9.32 -10.46 -14.13
CA GLU A 308 -8.92 -10.26 -15.51
C GLU A 308 -8.88 -8.75 -15.76
N HIS A 309 -7.70 -8.16 -15.71
CA HIS A 309 -7.51 -6.82 -16.21
C HIS A 309 -7.30 -6.95 -17.71
N PHE A 310 -8.20 -6.40 -18.50
CA PHE A 310 -7.98 -6.25 -19.92
C PHE A 310 -6.93 -5.14 -20.11
N ALA A 311 -5.66 -5.49 -20.00
CA ALA A 311 -4.58 -4.56 -20.33
C ALA A 311 -4.79 -4.07 -21.77
N GLY A 312 -5.07 -2.77 -21.92
CA GLY A 312 -5.38 -2.16 -23.21
C GLY A 312 -6.85 -2.09 -23.57
N SER A 313 -7.77 -2.43 -22.66
CA SER A 313 -9.20 -2.16 -22.89
C SER A 313 -9.46 -0.66 -22.72
N VAL A 314 -9.90 -0.03 -23.78
CA VAL A 314 -10.38 1.36 -23.74
C VAL A 314 -11.89 1.33 -23.58
N VAL A 315 -12.38 1.82 -22.44
CA VAL A 315 -13.81 2.05 -22.24
C VAL A 315 -14.11 3.50 -22.61
N GLN A 316 -14.88 3.69 -23.65
CA GLN A 316 -15.22 5.01 -24.16
C GLN A 316 -16.73 5.21 -24.21
N LYS A 317 -17.22 6.31 -23.62
CA LYS A 317 -18.60 6.75 -23.81
C LYS A 317 -18.74 7.32 -25.22
N VAL A 318 -19.50 6.67 -26.08
CA VAL A 318 -19.69 7.06 -27.48
C VAL A 318 -20.87 8.04 -27.62
N SER A 319 -21.93 7.85 -26.80
CA SER A 319 -23.08 8.75 -26.69
C SER A 319 -23.80 8.53 -25.37
N GLU A 320 -24.85 9.28 -25.07
CA GLU A 320 -25.54 9.32 -23.78
C GLU A 320 -25.94 7.94 -23.21
N ASN A 321 -26.19 6.97 -24.09
CA ASN A 321 -26.59 5.61 -23.69
C ASN A 321 -25.80 4.53 -24.42
N VAL A 322 -24.58 4.85 -24.89
CA VAL A 322 -23.74 3.92 -25.63
C VAL A 322 -22.30 3.99 -25.17
N TRP A 323 -21.78 2.85 -24.75
CA TRP A 323 -20.38 2.66 -24.38
C TRP A 323 -19.72 1.70 -25.34
N GLN A 324 -18.45 1.88 -25.57
CA GLN A 324 -17.62 1.00 -26.38
C GLN A 324 -16.45 0.51 -25.52
N VAL A 325 -16.27 -0.81 -25.47
CA VAL A 325 -15.11 -1.45 -24.84
C VAL A 325 -14.28 -2.08 -25.93
N ALA A 326 -13.08 -1.57 -26.14
CA ALA A 326 -12.11 -2.15 -27.06
C ALA A 326 -11.08 -2.96 -26.27
N SER A 327 -10.85 -4.22 -26.64
CA SER A 327 -9.85 -5.08 -26.04
C SER A 327 -9.17 -5.92 -27.14
N GLY A 328 -7.90 -5.67 -27.39
CA GLY A 328 -7.20 -6.26 -28.53
C GLY A 328 -7.92 -5.96 -29.84
N ASP A 329 -8.18 -7.02 -30.65
CA ASP A 329 -8.91 -6.90 -31.93
C ASP A 329 -10.44 -6.93 -31.80
N SER A 330 -10.95 -6.98 -30.58
CA SER A 330 -12.40 -7.07 -30.30
C SER A 330 -12.93 -5.73 -29.79
N ILE A 331 -14.08 -5.32 -30.35
CA ILE A 331 -14.83 -4.14 -29.92
C ILE A 331 -16.22 -4.58 -29.48
N LEU A 332 -16.53 -4.38 -28.21
CA LEU A 332 -17.87 -4.60 -27.66
C LEU A 332 -18.60 -3.25 -27.56
N ARG A 333 -19.77 -3.15 -28.14
CA ARG A 333 -20.64 -1.99 -28.01
C ARG A 333 -21.80 -2.33 -27.09
N ILE A 334 -21.94 -1.58 -26.00
CA ILE A 334 -22.99 -1.75 -25.01
C ILE A 334 -23.94 -0.57 -25.13
N SER A 335 -25.24 -0.81 -25.31
CA SER A 335 -26.24 0.24 -25.38
C SER A 335 -27.43 -0.09 -24.47
N GLY A 336 -27.95 0.90 -23.76
CA GLY A 336 -29.08 0.76 -22.85
C GLY A 336 -29.44 2.08 -22.18
N LYS A 337 -30.70 2.25 -21.73
CA LYS A 337 -31.10 3.36 -20.87
C LYS A 337 -30.59 3.11 -19.45
N ASP A 338 -30.10 4.18 -18.81
CA ASP A 338 -29.62 4.16 -17.40
C ASP A 338 -28.48 3.15 -17.14
N LEU A 339 -27.59 2.98 -18.12
CA LEU A 339 -26.43 2.11 -18.01
C LEU A 339 -25.41 2.75 -17.06
N VAL A 340 -25.22 2.13 -15.90
CA VAL A 340 -24.12 2.44 -15.00
C VAL A 340 -22.97 1.49 -15.33
N VAL A 341 -21.86 2.03 -15.82
CA VAL A 341 -20.63 1.28 -16.02
C VAL A 341 -19.74 1.53 -14.82
N GLU A 342 -19.65 0.56 -13.93
CA GLU A 342 -18.75 0.57 -12.77
C GLU A 342 -17.55 -0.33 -13.07
N ASP A 343 -16.34 0.18 -12.81
CA ASP A 343 -15.14 -0.64 -12.76
C ASP A 343 -15.16 -1.42 -11.45
N LEU A 344 -15.46 -2.71 -11.55
CA LEU A 344 -15.47 -3.60 -10.39
C LEU A 344 -14.13 -4.31 -10.31
N ALA A 345 -13.34 -4.02 -9.27
CA ALA A 345 -12.10 -4.73 -9.02
C ALA A 345 -12.33 -6.26 -9.05
N SER A 346 -11.66 -6.93 -9.96
CA SER A 346 -11.78 -8.36 -10.23
C SER A 346 -10.74 -9.15 -9.41
N SER A 347 -10.89 -10.45 -9.23
CA SER A 347 -9.98 -11.29 -8.44
C SER A 347 -8.91 -12.05 -9.22
N ILE A 348 -8.85 -11.91 -10.52
CA ILE A 348 -7.62 -12.21 -11.28
C ILE A 348 -6.74 -10.98 -11.18
N LEU A 349 -5.60 -11.15 -10.53
CA LEU A 349 -4.54 -10.16 -10.51
C LEU A 349 -3.79 -10.25 -11.83
N SER A 350 -4.10 -9.36 -12.76
CA SER A 350 -3.37 -9.23 -14.01
C SER A 350 -2.37 -8.09 -13.89
N GLU A 351 -1.34 -8.30 -13.09
CA GLU A 351 -0.20 -7.40 -13.10
C GLU A 351 0.82 -7.90 -14.13
N PRO A 352 1.32 -7.03 -15.02
CA PRO A 352 2.35 -7.44 -15.94
C PRO A 352 3.56 -7.93 -15.17
N LYS A 353 4.06 -9.11 -15.54
CA LYS A 353 5.35 -9.56 -15.00
C LYS A 353 6.38 -8.49 -15.37
N PRO A 354 7.24 -8.07 -14.42
CA PRO A 354 8.31 -7.11 -14.69
C PRO A 354 9.07 -7.49 -15.95
N LYS A 355 9.49 -6.50 -16.75
CA LYS A 355 10.31 -6.73 -17.94
C LYS A 355 11.50 -7.57 -17.51
N LYS A 356 11.73 -8.71 -18.19
CA LYS A 356 12.71 -9.75 -17.87
C LYS A 356 13.92 -9.23 -17.08
N SER A 357 13.97 -9.53 -15.78
CA SER A 357 15.24 -9.72 -15.11
C SER A 357 15.64 -11.18 -15.34
N GLU A 358 16.69 -11.43 -16.10
CA GLU A 358 17.27 -12.78 -16.26
C GLU A 358 17.78 -13.32 -14.91
N LEU A 359 17.95 -12.43 -13.92
CA LEU A 359 18.48 -12.70 -12.58
C LEU A 359 17.38 -13.08 -11.57
N HIS A 360 16.13 -12.61 -11.76
CA HIS A 360 15.03 -12.82 -10.82
C HIS A 360 13.73 -13.24 -11.53
N PRO A 361 13.68 -14.42 -12.15
CA PRO A 361 12.57 -14.84 -13.01
C PRO A 361 11.26 -15.16 -12.27
N THR A 362 11.31 -15.30 -10.94
CA THR A 362 10.17 -15.65 -10.08
C THR A 362 9.61 -14.46 -9.30
N MET A 363 10.12 -13.25 -9.56
CA MET A 363 9.71 -12.03 -8.84
C MET A 363 8.21 -11.74 -9.02
N LYS A 364 7.56 -11.38 -7.91
CA LYS A 364 6.18 -10.85 -7.92
C LYS A 364 6.21 -9.36 -8.25
N PRO A 365 5.24 -8.83 -9.02
CA PRO A 365 5.11 -7.38 -9.24
C PRO A 365 4.85 -6.64 -7.92
N VAL A 366 5.43 -5.45 -7.79
CA VAL A 366 5.19 -4.58 -6.61
C VAL A 366 3.70 -4.25 -6.48
N ALA A 367 3.03 -3.89 -7.57
CA ALA A 367 1.60 -3.57 -7.59
C ALA A 367 0.71 -4.72 -7.09
N LEU A 368 1.08 -5.99 -7.36
CA LEU A 368 0.38 -7.15 -6.81
C LEU A 368 0.41 -7.16 -5.28
N VAL A 369 1.60 -6.94 -4.70
CA VAL A 369 1.79 -6.95 -3.25
C VAL A 369 1.16 -5.70 -2.62
N GLU A 370 1.29 -4.52 -3.24
CA GLU A 370 0.63 -3.28 -2.80
C GLU A 370 -0.86 -3.48 -2.57
N ARG A 371 -1.54 -4.14 -3.50
CA ARG A 371 -2.99 -4.43 -3.40
C ARG A 371 -3.32 -5.28 -2.17
N MET A 372 -2.49 -6.29 -1.85
CA MET A 372 -2.70 -7.13 -0.66
C MET A 372 -2.43 -6.33 0.62
N LEU A 373 -1.39 -5.51 0.63
CA LEU A 373 -1.05 -4.66 1.77
C LEU A 373 -2.16 -3.64 2.06
N ALA A 374 -2.66 -2.96 1.03
CA ALA A 374 -3.75 -1.99 1.17
C ALA A 374 -5.04 -2.62 1.71
N ASN A 375 -5.33 -3.87 1.32
CA ASN A 375 -6.51 -4.59 1.76
C ASN A 375 -6.44 -5.09 3.21
N SER A 376 -5.24 -5.41 3.71
CA SER A 376 -5.11 -6.21 4.94
C SER A 376 -4.18 -5.63 6.00
N SER A 377 -3.64 -4.43 5.79
CA SER A 377 -2.84 -3.73 6.80
C SER A 377 -3.20 -2.24 6.86
N PRO A 378 -3.12 -1.59 8.04
CA PRO A 378 -3.30 -0.14 8.14
C PRO A 378 -2.04 0.61 7.65
N ARG A 379 -2.17 1.90 7.31
CA ARG A 379 -1.00 2.76 7.12
C ARG A 379 -0.22 2.85 8.43
N GLY A 380 1.12 2.83 8.34
CA GLY A 380 2.00 2.73 9.51
C GLY A 380 2.06 1.35 10.16
N GLY A 381 1.17 0.41 9.77
CA GLY A 381 1.15 -0.96 10.28
C GLY A 381 2.39 -1.77 9.90
N LEU A 382 2.62 -2.85 10.62
CA LEU A 382 3.76 -3.73 10.39
C LEU A 382 3.36 -4.92 9.50
N VAL A 383 4.06 -5.06 8.39
CA VAL A 383 4.00 -6.22 7.49
C VAL A 383 5.24 -7.08 7.70
N VAL A 384 5.09 -8.39 7.69
CA VAL A 384 6.22 -9.33 7.74
C VAL A 384 6.29 -10.13 6.46
N ASP A 385 7.50 -10.26 5.92
CA ASP A 385 7.83 -11.22 4.86
C ASP A 385 8.99 -12.11 5.31
N LEU A 386 8.71 -13.41 5.43
CA LEU A 386 9.66 -14.39 5.92
C LEU A 386 10.56 -14.98 4.81
N CYS A 387 10.30 -14.64 3.55
CA CYS A 387 11.05 -15.11 2.37
C CYS A 387 11.23 -13.95 1.39
N GLY A 388 12.12 -13.02 1.72
CA GLY A 388 12.24 -11.69 1.10
C GLY A 388 12.56 -11.68 -0.40
N GLY A 389 13.34 -12.66 -0.87
CA GLY A 389 13.75 -12.78 -2.27
C GLY A 389 14.38 -11.48 -2.80
N SER A 390 13.75 -10.85 -3.78
CA SER A 390 14.22 -9.56 -4.34
C SER A 390 13.71 -8.32 -3.57
N GLY A 391 12.94 -8.46 -2.47
CA GLY A 391 12.49 -7.36 -1.63
C GLY A 391 11.22 -6.67 -2.10
N THR A 392 10.42 -7.30 -2.93
CA THR A 392 9.17 -6.72 -3.47
C THR A 392 8.23 -6.22 -2.37
N THR A 393 8.06 -7.00 -1.30
CA THR A 393 7.19 -6.63 -0.17
C THR A 393 7.68 -5.38 0.56
N LEU A 394 8.99 -5.21 0.70
CA LEU A 394 9.58 -4.05 1.35
C LEU A 394 9.37 -2.78 0.51
N ILE A 395 9.53 -2.87 -0.81
CA ILE A 395 9.25 -1.75 -1.73
C ILE A 395 7.76 -1.40 -1.71
N ALA A 396 6.87 -2.38 -1.77
CA ALA A 396 5.43 -2.16 -1.65
C ALA A 396 5.06 -1.48 -0.32
N ALA A 397 5.67 -1.90 0.79
CA ALA A 397 5.45 -1.32 2.11
C ALA A 397 5.93 0.13 2.21
N GLU A 398 7.13 0.46 1.68
CA GLU A 398 7.66 1.84 1.61
C GLU A 398 6.69 2.72 0.83
N ARG A 399 6.24 2.29 -0.36
CA ARG A 399 5.36 3.05 -1.26
C ARG A 399 3.99 3.36 -0.63
N LEU A 400 3.46 2.44 0.15
CA LEU A 400 2.17 2.59 0.83
C LEU A 400 2.26 3.07 2.29
N ALA A 401 3.44 3.51 2.74
CA ALA A 401 3.69 3.95 4.11
C ALA A 401 3.32 2.89 5.17
N ARG A 402 3.73 1.64 4.93
CA ARG A 402 3.75 0.56 5.91
C ARG A 402 5.18 0.30 6.37
N ARG A 403 5.34 -0.28 7.57
CA ARG A 403 6.62 -0.83 8.02
C ARG A 403 6.74 -2.27 7.52
N CYS A 404 7.96 -2.71 7.23
CA CYS A 404 8.20 -4.09 6.81
C CYS A 404 9.36 -4.68 7.61
N ASN A 405 9.13 -5.82 8.26
CA ASN A 405 10.18 -6.66 8.78
C ASN A 405 10.34 -7.84 7.83
N MET A 406 11.52 -7.97 7.24
CA MET A 406 11.79 -8.95 6.18
C MET A 406 12.94 -9.87 6.56
N MET A 407 12.81 -11.16 6.28
CA MET A 407 13.88 -12.13 6.42
C MET A 407 14.28 -12.68 5.06
N GLU A 408 15.59 -12.79 4.85
CA GLU A 408 16.15 -13.40 3.65
C GLU A 408 17.32 -14.31 4.03
N TYR A 409 17.29 -15.53 3.52
CA TYR A 409 18.28 -16.56 3.86
C TYR A 409 19.63 -16.40 3.17
N ASP A 410 19.63 -15.90 1.90
CA ASP A 410 20.86 -15.75 1.13
C ASP A 410 21.42 -14.33 1.27
N PRO A 411 22.66 -14.16 1.78
CA PRO A 411 23.31 -12.86 1.91
C PRO A 411 23.33 -12.03 0.61
N ARG A 412 23.40 -12.67 -0.55
CA ARG A 412 23.40 -11.98 -1.86
C ARG A 412 22.07 -11.33 -2.15
N TYR A 413 20.96 -12.03 -1.82
CA TYR A 413 19.62 -11.45 -1.92
C TYR A 413 19.37 -10.37 -0.88
N ALA A 414 19.92 -10.53 0.34
CA ALA A 414 19.87 -9.47 1.35
C ALA A 414 20.54 -8.18 0.85
N ASP A 415 21.68 -8.27 0.17
CA ASP A 415 22.35 -7.14 -0.49
C ASP A 415 21.46 -6.53 -1.60
N VAL A 416 20.82 -7.34 -2.42
CA VAL A 416 19.89 -6.90 -3.46
C VAL A 416 18.74 -6.10 -2.86
N ILE A 417 18.13 -6.57 -1.77
CA ILE A 417 17.03 -5.88 -1.08
C ILE A 417 17.48 -4.50 -0.60
N ILE A 418 18.66 -4.42 0.05
CA ILE A 418 19.16 -3.13 0.57
C ILE A 418 19.43 -2.16 -0.57
N ARG A 419 20.14 -2.60 -1.62
CA ARG A 419 20.48 -1.74 -2.77
C ARG A 419 19.23 -1.27 -3.50
N ARG A 420 18.27 -2.17 -3.75
CA ARG A 420 16.98 -1.83 -4.36
C ARG A 420 16.25 -0.75 -3.56
N TRP A 421 16.20 -0.89 -2.23
CA TRP A 421 15.58 0.11 -1.39
C TRP A 421 16.34 1.44 -1.39
N GLN A 422 17.68 1.42 -1.33
CA GLN A 422 18.52 2.62 -1.43
C GLN A 422 18.32 3.33 -2.78
N GLU A 423 18.27 2.59 -3.88
CA GLU A 423 18.03 3.13 -5.21
C GLU A 423 16.64 3.77 -5.36
N GLN A 424 15.60 3.15 -4.78
CA GLN A 424 14.24 3.65 -4.84
C GLN A 424 14.02 4.88 -3.95
N THR A 425 14.69 4.95 -2.80
CA THR A 425 14.39 5.97 -1.78
C THR A 425 15.46 7.06 -1.66
N GLY A 426 16.65 6.83 -2.17
CA GLY A 426 17.82 7.71 -1.95
C GLY A 426 18.36 7.69 -0.52
N LYS A 427 17.80 6.87 0.38
CA LYS A 427 18.21 6.75 1.78
C LYS A 427 19.32 5.70 1.92
N VAL A 428 20.00 5.67 3.08
CA VAL A 428 21.08 4.74 3.38
C VAL A 428 20.66 3.77 4.48
N ALA A 429 20.88 2.47 4.26
CA ALA A 429 20.64 1.44 5.26
C ALA A 429 21.78 1.41 6.29
N VAL A 430 21.46 1.08 7.55
CA VAL A 430 22.40 1.05 8.67
C VAL A 430 22.32 -0.29 9.38
N LEU A 431 23.47 -0.88 9.72
CA LEU A 431 23.50 -2.11 10.53
C LEU A 431 22.93 -1.84 11.92
N ALA A 432 21.91 -2.57 12.32
CA ALA A 432 21.16 -2.35 13.56
C ALA A 432 22.08 -2.40 14.79
N GLY A 433 21.90 -1.45 15.70
CA GLY A 433 22.72 -1.32 16.89
C GLY A 433 24.13 -0.76 16.64
N SER A 434 24.43 -0.29 15.45
CA SER A 434 25.74 0.26 15.09
C SER A 434 25.59 1.60 14.33
N ARG A 435 26.72 2.20 13.95
CA ARG A 435 26.80 3.35 13.04
C ARG A 435 27.32 2.96 11.66
N ILE A 436 27.36 1.67 11.35
CA ILE A 436 27.89 1.15 10.09
C ILE A 436 26.81 1.31 9.03
N SER A 437 27.07 2.15 8.03
CA SER A 437 26.20 2.33 6.88
C SER A 437 26.52 1.28 5.81
N TYR A 438 25.48 0.83 5.10
CA TYR A 438 25.66 -0.01 3.92
C TYR A 438 26.37 0.80 2.82
N PRO A 439 27.37 0.24 2.12
CA PRO A 439 28.12 0.96 1.09
C PRO A 439 27.19 1.47 -0.02
N GLN A 440 27.31 2.76 -0.34
CA GLN A 440 26.66 3.33 -1.52
C GLN A 440 27.49 3.02 -2.76
N GLU A 441 26.83 2.76 -3.87
CA GLU A 441 27.54 2.72 -5.17
C GLU A 441 27.96 4.15 -5.52
N VAL A 442 29.25 4.35 -5.70
CA VAL A 442 29.76 5.56 -6.34
C VAL A 442 29.41 5.43 -7.81
N GLU A 443 28.52 6.27 -8.33
CA GLU A 443 28.34 6.40 -9.77
C GLU A 443 29.73 6.70 -10.36
N HIS A 444 30.36 5.70 -10.98
CA HIS A 444 31.46 5.98 -11.87
C HIS A 444 30.88 6.74 -13.05
N GLY A 445 31.02 8.07 -13.00
CA GLY A 445 30.71 8.93 -14.12
C GLY A 445 31.36 8.33 -15.38
N ALA A 446 30.53 8.15 -16.40
CA ALA A 446 31.00 7.81 -17.71
C ALA A 446 32.00 8.90 -18.13
N GLU A 447 33.27 8.53 -18.22
CA GLU A 447 34.30 9.28 -18.97
C GLU A 447 34.02 9.17 -20.47
#